data_f7d8a73079a57901d36b22f5c096b0f3
#
_entry.id   f7d8a73079a57901d36b22f5c096b0f3
#
_cell.length_a   1.000
_cell.length_b   1.000
_cell.length_c   1.000
_cell.angle_alpha   90.00
_cell.angle_beta   90.00
_cell.angle_gamma   90.00
#
_symmetry.space_group_name_H-M   'P 1'
#
loop_
_entity.id
_entity.type
_entity.pdbx_description
1 polymer ?
#
loop_
_entity_poly.entity_id
_entity_poly.type
_entity_poly.pdbx_seq_one_letter_code
_entity_poly.pdbx_strand_id
1 'polypeptide(L)'
;CSRFVLENCKISNESMAQLREDYRDKTKVVWRVPYGGGSCMTDSEVIRCTYELTDKNAQNLVYCEDVRFMDVGHNDVTFLSDFSFLKGMPKLEAIIISSAYVSDLTPFASCKELKFFEAAFCGNIEDLTPLAQCEKLEMVNISFTKVKDLSPLDNVPVKTLFAQNYSAKR
;
A
#
# COMPACT_ATOMS: atom_id res chain seq x y z
N CYS A 1 -11.11 -20.65 20.29
CA CYS A 1 -10.14 -19.56 20.33
C CYS A 1 -10.42 -18.62 19.15
N SER A 2 -10.62 -17.32 19.39
CA SER A 2 -10.93 -16.37 18.33
C SER A 2 -9.69 -15.88 17.57
N ARG A 3 -8.51 -15.99 18.17
CA ARG A 3 -7.23 -15.54 17.62
C ARG A 3 -6.11 -16.47 18.06
N PHE A 4 -5.35 -17.00 17.12
CA PHE A 4 -4.22 -17.90 17.33
C PHE A 4 -2.92 -17.23 16.84
N VAL A 5 -1.97 -17.01 17.75
CA VAL A 5 -0.74 -16.28 17.48
C VAL A 5 0.43 -17.25 17.32
N LEU A 6 1.10 -17.18 16.19
CA LEU A 6 2.33 -17.93 15.90
C LEU A 6 3.53 -16.99 16.13
N GLU A 7 4.22 -17.16 17.25
CA GLU A 7 5.44 -16.42 17.57
C GLU A 7 6.63 -17.36 17.73
N ASN A 8 7.80 -16.93 17.27
CA ASN A 8 9.05 -17.69 17.35
C ASN A 8 8.97 -19.12 16.79
N CYS A 9 8.06 -19.36 15.87
CA CYS A 9 7.92 -20.62 15.17
C CYS A 9 8.97 -20.72 14.05
N LYS A 10 9.61 -21.89 13.93
CA LYS A 10 10.51 -22.18 12.79
C LYS A 10 9.69 -22.64 11.58
N ILE A 11 8.72 -21.81 11.17
CA ILE A 11 7.78 -22.07 10.09
C ILE A 11 7.88 -20.88 9.12
N SER A 12 7.87 -21.14 7.81
CA SER A 12 7.91 -20.06 6.81
C SER A 12 6.61 -19.26 6.78
N ASN A 13 6.67 -18.01 6.27
CA ASN A 13 5.48 -17.17 6.09
C ASN A 13 4.42 -17.84 5.20
N GLU A 14 4.85 -18.57 4.17
CA GLU A 14 3.98 -19.32 3.26
C GLU A 14 3.22 -20.43 4.00
N SER A 15 3.93 -21.18 4.85
CA SER A 15 3.29 -22.25 5.67
C SER A 15 2.35 -21.67 6.73
N MET A 16 2.68 -20.51 7.31
CA MET A 16 1.79 -19.81 8.25
C MET A 16 0.56 -19.26 7.52
N ALA A 17 0.73 -18.77 6.31
CA ALA A 17 -0.38 -18.32 5.47
C ALA A 17 -1.30 -19.50 5.09
N GLN A 18 -0.74 -20.67 4.77
CA GLN A 18 -1.54 -21.87 4.52
C GLN A 18 -2.34 -22.29 5.76
N LEU A 19 -1.73 -22.29 6.95
CA LEU A 19 -2.44 -22.53 8.20
C LEU A 19 -3.57 -21.54 8.43
N ARG A 20 -3.38 -20.25 8.10
CA ARG A 20 -4.43 -19.24 8.19
C ARG A 20 -5.62 -19.62 7.30
N GLU A 21 -5.37 -20.04 6.06
CA GLU A 21 -6.44 -20.47 5.14
C GLU A 21 -7.16 -21.73 5.67
N ASP A 22 -6.42 -22.74 6.11
CA ASP A 22 -6.98 -24.02 6.60
C ASP A 22 -7.87 -23.85 7.84
N TYR A 23 -7.67 -22.78 8.60
CA TYR A 23 -8.40 -22.50 9.84
C TYR A 23 -9.26 -21.24 9.78
N ARG A 24 -9.40 -20.60 8.61
CA ARG A 24 -10.07 -19.30 8.42
C ARG A 24 -11.47 -19.24 9.05
N ASP A 25 -12.24 -20.33 8.98
CA ASP A 25 -13.61 -20.43 9.53
C ASP A 25 -13.65 -20.72 11.04
N LYS A 26 -12.52 -21.09 11.65
CA LYS A 26 -12.45 -21.55 13.05
C LYS A 26 -11.73 -20.56 13.96
N THR A 27 -10.67 -19.95 13.46
CA THR A 27 -9.85 -19.05 14.25
C THR A 27 -9.01 -18.16 13.32
N LYS A 28 -8.73 -16.96 13.76
CA LYS A 28 -7.83 -16.04 13.07
C LYS A 28 -6.37 -16.40 13.41
N VAL A 29 -5.66 -17.00 12.47
CA VAL A 29 -4.23 -17.31 12.61
C VAL A 29 -3.42 -16.08 12.22
N VAL A 30 -2.56 -15.61 13.12
CA VAL A 30 -1.74 -14.41 12.93
C VAL A 30 -0.30 -14.64 13.37
N TRP A 31 0.62 -13.93 12.74
CA TRP A 31 2.05 -13.97 13.08
C TRP A 31 2.72 -12.63 12.84
N ARG A 32 3.95 -12.51 13.24
CA ARG A 32 4.75 -11.30 13.06
C ARG A 32 5.56 -11.39 11.78
N VAL A 33 5.46 -10.36 10.93
CA VAL A 33 6.27 -10.20 9.73
C VAL A 33 7.24 -9.04 9.90
N PRO A 34 8.52 -9.23 9.54
CA PRO A 34 9.50 -8.14 9.54
C PRO A 34 9.38 -7.32 8.25
N TYR A 35 9.62 -6.01 8.37
CA TYR A 35 9.76 -5.09 7.23
C TYR A 35 10.69 -3.94 7.63
N GLY A 36 11.57 -3.50 6.73
CA GLY A 36 12.49 -2.40 7.03
C GLY A 36 13.15 -2.52 8.41
N GLY A 37 13.18 -1.45 9.16
CA GLY A 37 13.67 -1.42 10.54
C GLY A 37 12.67 -1.88 11.60
N GLY A 38 11.56 -2.52 11.22
CA GLY A 38 10.48 -2.90 12.15
C GLY A 38 9.80 -4.23 11.85
N SER A 39 8.68 -4.42 12.48
CA SER A 39 7.80 -5.56 12.24
C SER A 39 6.37 -5.25 12.66
N CYS A 40 5.38 -5.94 12.09
CA CYS A 40 4.00 -5.87 12.53
C CYS A 40 3.37 -7.27 12.62
N MET A 41 2.23 -7.35 13.27
CA MET A 41 1.37 -8.53 13.20
C MET A 41 0.60 -8.52 11.88
N THR A 42 0.32 -9.69 11.32
CA THR A 42 -0.43 -9.80 10.05
C THR A 42 -1.87 -9.31 10.13
N ASP A 43 -2.40 -9.12 11.34
CA ASP A 43 -3.70 -8.51 11.61
C ASP A 43 -3.63 -7.04 12.06
N SER A 44 -2.49 -6.38 11.84
CA SER A 44 -2.37 -4.94 12.09
C SER A 44 -3.23 -4.15 11.10
N GLU A 45 -4.00 -3.19 11.59
CA GLU A 45 -4.80 -2.30 10.76
C GLU A 45 -4.03 -1.07 10.28
N VAL A 46 -2.93 -0.77 10.95
CA VAL A 46 -2.09 0.42 10.68
C VAL A 46 -0.64 0.00 10.55
N ILE A 47 -0.02 0.40 9.45
CA ILE A 47 1.43 0.29 9.24
C ILE A 47 2.01 1.66 9.03
N ARG A 48 3.06 1.99 9.79
CA ARG A 48 3.91 3.17 9.58
C ARG A 48 5.35 2.73 9.53
N CYS A 49 6.00 2.95 8.41
CA CYS A 49 7.39 2.61 8.20
C CYS A 49 8.05 3.69 7.34
N THR A 50 8.67 4.65 7.99
CA THR A 50 9.30 5.79 7.34
C THR A 50 10.81 5.66 7.18
N TYR A 51 11.38 4.47 7.41
CA TYR A 51 12.81 4.22 7.25
C TYR A 51 13.10 2.75 6.93
N GLU A 52 14.21 2.51 6.21
CA GLU A 52 14.74 1.18 5.86
C GLU A 52 13.79 0.23 5.11
N LEU A 53 12.66 0.73 4.57
CA LEU A 53 11.78 -0.07 3.74
C LEU A 53 12.33 -0.14 2.31
N THR A 54 12.54 -1.34 1.80
CA THR A 54 13.07 -1.62 0.46
C THR A 54 12.13 -2.54 -0.29
N ASP A 55 12.26 -2.64 -1.61
CA ASP A 55 11.47 -3.56 -2.43
C ASP A 55 11.53 -5.00 -1.92
N LYS A 56 12.69 -5.42 -1.39
CA LYS A 56 12.87 -6.78 -0.88
C LYS A 56 12.11 -7.04 0.42
N ASN A 57 12.24 -6.16 1.43
CA ASN A 57 11.66 -6.40 2.75
C ASN A 57 10.18 -6.02 2.83
N ALA A 58 9.70 -5.13 1.96
CA ALA A 58 8.29 -4.77 1.83
C ALA A 58 7.42 -5.95 1.38
N GLN A 59 7.97 -6.94 0.66
CA GLN A 59 7.19 -8.07 0.16
C GLN A 59 6.58 -8.93 1.29
N ASN A 60 7.15 -8.93 2.48
CA ASN A 60 6.56 -9.59 3.65
C ASN A 60 5.20 -8.99 4.05
N LEU A 61 4.93 -7.73 3.69
CA LEU A 61 3.67 -7.06 3.98
C LEU A 61 2.48 -7.64 3.22
N VAL A 62 2.71 -8.48 2.20
CA VAL A 62 1.65 -9.19 1.45
C VAL A 62 0.75 -10.03 2.37
N TYR A 63 1.23 -10.41 3.54
CA TYR A 63 0.46 -11.21 4.52
C TYR A 63 -0.42 -10.38 5.45
N CYS A 64 -0.37 -9.04 5.37
CA CYS A 64 -1.09 -8.11 6.26
C CYS A 64 -2.47 -7.76 5.71
N GLU A 65 -3.41 -8.71 5.72
CA GLU A 65 -4.71 -8.58 5.07
C GLU A 65 -5.70 -7.60 5.74
N ASP A 66 -5.42 -7.18 6.98
CA ASP A 66 -6.29 -6.29 7.74
C ASP A 66 -5.88 -4.80 7.67
N VAL A 67 -4.79 -4.49 6.97
CA VAL A 67 -4.29 -3.11 6.86
C VAL A 67 -5.33 -2.22 6.18
N ARG A 68 -5.68 -1.13 6.88
CA ARG A 68 -6.56 -0.06 6.42
C ARG A 68 -5.82 1.24 6.16
N PHE A 69 -4.76 1.49 6.91
CA PHE A 69 -3.91 2.66 6.76
C PHE A 69 -2.45 2.26 6.64
N MET A 70 -1.77 2.79 5.63
CA MET A 70 -0.34 2.62 5.43
C MET A 70 0.35 3.96 5.20
N ASP A 71 1.41 4.23 5.97
CA ASP A 71 2.30 5.36 5.74
C ASP A 71 3.73 4.82 5.58
N VAL A 72 4.22 4.91 4.36
CA VAL A 72 5.59 4.52 3.97
C VAL A 72 6.27 5.67 3.24
N GLY A 73 5.70 6.86 3.33
CA GLY A 73 6.23 8.08 2.75
C GLY A 73 7.39 8.68 3.53
N HIS A 74 7.96 9.75 2.97
CA HIS A 74 9.04 10.54 3.57
C HIS A 74 10.28 9.75 3.99
N ASN A 75 10.55 8.67 3.26
CA ASN A 75 11.60 7.74 3.56
C ASN A 75 12.86 8.13 2.76
N ASP A 76 13.64 9.06 3.26
CA ASP A 76 14.80 9.65 2.58
C ASP A 76 15.92 8.64 2.24
N VAL A 77 15.83 7.42 2.75
CA VAL A 77 16.89 6.41 2.64
C VAL A 77 16.46 5.19 1.84
N THR A 78 15.21 5.09 1.40
CA THR A 78 14.69 3.89 0.78
C THR A 78 14.21 4.10 -0.64
N PHE A 79 14.67 3.21 -1.48
CA PHE A 79 14.28 3.14 -2.89
C PHE A 79 13.09 2.20 -3.05
N LEU A 80 11.99 2.45 -2.31
CA LEU A 80 10.77 1.67 -2.47
C LEU A 80 10.12 2.05 -3.80
N SER A 81 10.06 1.09 -4.70
CA SER A 81 9.47 1.24 -6.03
C SER A 81 8.45 0.14 -6.34
N ASP A 82 8.59 -1.04 -5.73
CA ASP A 82 7.72 -2.19 -5.93
C ASP A 82 6.64 -2.30 -4.84
N PHE A 83 5.41 -1.98 -5.22
CA PHE A 83 4.22 -2.06 -4.37
C PHE A 83 3.38 -3.32 -4.62
N SER A 84 3.95 -4.38 -5.23
CA SER A 84 3.23 -5.63 -5.54
C SER A 84 2.65 -6.34 -4.31
N PHE A 85 3.17 -6.05 -3.11
CA PHE A 85 2.64 -6.56 -1.84
C PHE A 85 1.21 -6.05 -1.54
N LEU A 86 0.75 -4.96 -2.15
CA LEU A 86 -0.60 -4.42 -1.96
C LEU A 86 -1.71 -5.39 -2.35
N LYS A 87 -1.42 -6.39 -3.20
CA LYS A 87 -2.36 -7.48 -3.52
C LYS A 87 -2.84 -8.26 -2.29
N GLY A 88 -2.07 -8.22 -1.19
CA GLY A 88 -2.43 -8.83 0.10
C GLY A 88 -3.21 -7.91 1.05
N MET A 89 -3.58 -6.69 0.61
CA MET A 89 -4.22 -5.67 1.45
C MET A 89 -5.59 -5.24 0.92
N PRO A 90 -6.58 -6.15 0.86
CA PRO A 90 -7.87 -5.86 0.25
C PRO A 90 -8.69 -4.78 1.01
N LYS A 91 -8.32 -4.47 2.27
CA LYS A 91 -9.00 -3.52 3.14
C LYS A 91 -8.35 -2.14 3.18
N LEU A 92 -7.30 -1.90 2.37
CA LEU A 92 -6.55 -0.65 2.40
C LEU A 92 -7.44 0.55 2.00
N GLU A 93 -7.64 1.48 2.94
CA GLU A 93 -8.44 2.67 2.76
C GLU A 93 -7.60 3.93 2.52
N ALA A 94 -6.39 3.98 3.07
CA ALA A 94 -5.52 5.14 2.93
C ALA A 94 -4.06 4.74 2.82
N ILE A 95 -3.34 5.39 1.90
CA ILE A 95 -1.90 5.18 1.74
C ILE A 95 -1.16 6.48 1.48
N ILE A 96 -0.01 6.64 2.14
CA ILE A 96 0.97 7.71 1.95
C ILE A 96 2.26 7.08 1.44
N ILE A 97 2.68 7.49 0.24
CA ILE A 97 3.90 7.03 -0.42
C ILE A 97 4.80 8.21 -0.84
N SER A 98 4.58 9.38 -0.26
CA SER A 98 5.30 10.61 -0.63
C SER A 98 6.81 10.40 -0.62
N SER A 99 7.49 10.91 -1.66
CA SER A 99 8.93 10.75 -1.91
C SER A 99 9.39 9.33 -2.28
N ALA A 100 8.48 8.39 -2.56
CA ALA A 100 8.85 7.06 -3.05
C ALA A 100 9.37 7.10 -4.51
N TYR A 101 10.18 6.12 -4.86
CA TYR A 101 10.74 5.99 -6.23
C TYR A 101 9.79 5.32 -7.23
N VAL A 102 8.55 5.14 -6.86
CA VAL A 102 7.53 4.45 -7.66
C VAL A 102 7.26 5.19 -8.98
N SER A 103 7.12 4.41 -10.04
CA SER A 103 6.62 4.86 -11.35
C SER A 103 5.41 4.06 -11.81
N ASP A 104 5.31 2.79 -11.40
CA ASP A 104 4.22 1.89 -11.76
C ASP A 104 3.17 1.84 -10.63
N LEU A 105 1.97 2.38 -10.93
CA LEU A 105 0.83 2.35 -10.03
C LEU A 105 -0.10 1.13 -10.25
N THR A 106 0.24 0.20 -11.15
CA THR A 106 -0.57 -1.01 -11.40
C THR A 106 -0.96 -1.78 -10.14
N PRO A 107 -0.08 -1.96 -9.12
CA PRO A 107 -0.47 -2.64 -7.87
C PRO A 107 -1.63 -1.99 -7.12
N PHE A 108 -1.80 -0.66 -7.26
CA PHE A 108 -2.88 0.08 -6.58
C PHE A 108 -4.26 -0.22 -7.14
N ALA A 109 -4.35 -0.71 -8.38
CA ALA A 109 -5.62 -1.13 -9.00
C ALA A 109 -6.35 -2.23 -8.22
N SER A 110 -5.64 -2.97 -7.36
CA SER A 110 -6.21 -3.99 -6.47
C SER A 110 -6.86 -3.42 -5.20
N CYS A 111 -6.57 -2.15 -4.85
CA CYS A 111 -7.02 -1.51 -3.61
C CYS A 111 -8.44 -0.94 -3.77
N LYS A 112 -9.46 -1.81 -3.79
CA LYS A 112 -10.86 -1.42 -4.05
C LYS A 112 -11.51 -0.59 -2.93
N GLU A 113 -10.93 -0.61 -1.72
CA GLU A 113 -11.40 0.18 -0.59
C GLU A 113 -10.67 1.53 -0.46
N LEU A 114 -9.70 1.83 -1.35
CA LEU A 114 -8.86 3.02 -1.26
C LEU A 114 -9.69 4.31 -1.41
N LYS A 115 -9.60 5.18 -0.39
CA LYS A 115 -10.26 6.49 -0.30
C LYS A 115 -9.27 7.65 -0.34
N PHE A 116 -8.05 7.41 0.14
CA PHE A 116 -7.01 8.42 0.25
C PHE A 116 -5.70 7.90 -0.36
N PHE A 117 -5.16 8.66 -1.31
CA PHE A 117 -3.89 8.38 -1.98
C PHE A 117 -3.00 9.61 -1.94
N GLU A 118 -1.85 9.50 -1.30
CA GLU A 118 -0.84 10.55 -1.26
C GLU A 118 0.48 10.08 -1.84
N ALA A 119 0.90 10.73 -2.94
CA ALA A 119 2.13 10.46 -3.68
C ALA A 119 2.88 11.77 -4.01
N ALA A 120 2.84 12.74 -3.09
CA ALA A 120 3.57 13.99 -3.29
C ALA A 120 5.08 13.71 -3.42
N PHE A 121 5.76 14.47 -4.28
CA PHE A 121 7.19 14.32 -4.59
C PHE A 121 7.62 12.97 -5.19
N CYS A 122 6.68 12.16 -5.66
CA CYS A 122 6.98 10.95 -6.43
C CYS A 122 7.27 11.32 -7.89
N GLY A 123 8.46 11.87 -8.15
CA GLY A 123 8.83 12.47 -9.44
C GLY A 123 8.95 11.49 -10.62
N ASN A 124 8.63 10.21 -10.45
CA ASN A 124 8.61 9.21 -11.51
C ASN A 124 7.19 8.79 -11.92
N ILE A 125 6.15 9.26 -11.22
CA ILE A 125 4.76 8.97 -11.58
C ILE A 125 4.35 9.86 -12.75
N GLU A 126 3.90 9.25 -13.85
CA GLU A 126 3.39 9.92 -15.05
C GLU A 126 1.97 9.48 -15.41
N ASP A 127 1.58 8.24 -15.06
CA ASP A 127 0.32 7.60 -15.43
C ASP A 127 -0.55 7.30 -14.19
N LEU A 128 -1.79 7.81 -14.20
CA LEU A 128 -2.79 7.57 -13.16
C LEU A 128 -3.83 6.50 -13.56
N THR A 129 -3.70 5.89 -14.74
CA THR A 129 -4.68 4.90 -15.25
C THR A 129 -5.01 3.81 -14.23
N PRO A 130 -4.08 3.26 -13.44
CA PRO A 130 -4.41 2.25 -12.43
C PRO A 130 -5.35 2.75 -11.33
N LEU A 131 -5.32 4.05 -11.00
CA LEU A 131 -6.19 4.63 -9.96
C LEU A 131 -7.65 4.74 -10.40
N ALA A 132 -7.94 4.66 -11.71
CA ALA A 132 -9.31 4.57 -12.22
C ALA A 132 -10.07 3.33 -11.68
N GLN A 133 -9.34 2.33 -11.20
CA GLN A 133 -9.91 1.13 -10.59
C GLN A 133 -10.24 1.28 -9.10
N CYS A 134 -9.85 2.40 -8.47
CA CYS A 134 -10.11 2.71 -7.07
C CYS A 134 -11.45 3.47 -6.95
N GLU A 135 -12.56 2.76 -7.08
CA GLU A 135 -13.92 3.33 -7.21
C GLU A 135 -14.39 4.13 -5.97
N LYS A 136 -13.65 4.04 -4.85
CA LYS A 136 -13.94 4.77 -3.61
C LYS A 136 -12.98 5.92 -3.32
N LEU A 137 -12.08 6.24 -4.26
CA LEU A 137 -11.03 7.22 -4.06
C LEU A 137 -11.61 8.64 -4.02
N GLU A 138 -11.47 9.31 -2.87
CA GLU A 138 -12.04 10.62 -2.59
C GLU A 138 -11.00 11.74 -2.50
N MET A 139 -9.79 11.43 -2.08
CA MET A 139 -8.71 12.40 -1.95
C MET A 139 -7.43 11.89 -2.61
N VAL A 140 -6.84 12.74 -3.45
CA VAL A 140 -5.61 12.44 -4.21
C VAL A 140 -4.63 13.60 -4.05
N ASN A 141 -3.39 13.30 -3.66
CA ASN A 141 -2.29 14.24 -3.70
C ASN A 141 -1.18 13.70 -4.61
N ILE A 142 -1.01 14.33 -5.75
CA ILE A 142 0.03 14.06 -6.76
C ILE A 142 0.91 15.28 -7.00
N SER A 143 1.04 16.14 -5.99
CA SER A 143 1.88 17.33 -6.10
C SER A 143 3.33 16.94 -6.38
N PHE A 144 3.99 17.67 -7.27
CA PHE A 144 5.39 17.47 -7.65
C PHE A 144 5.66 16.09 -8.30
N THR A 145 4.67 15.53 -9.00
CA THR A 145 4.83 14.37 -9.90
C THR A 145 5.03 14.84 -11.35
N LYS A 146 5.19 13.89 -12.26
CA LYS A 146 5.25 14.18 -13.73
C LYS A 146 3.92 13.93 -14.44
N VAL A 147 2.85 13.75 -13.72
CA VAL A 147 1.51 13.56 -14.28
C VAL A 147 1.12 14.76 -15.15
N LYS A 148 0.57 14.48 -16.34
CA LYS A 148 0.10 15.49 -17.31
C LYS A 148 -1.33 15.26 -17.77
N ASP A 149 -1.90 14.12 -17.44
CA ASP A 149 -3.26 13.73 -17.80
C ASP A 149 -4.01 13.31 -16.53
N LEU A 150 -5.12 13.98 -16.25
CA LEU A 150 -6.00 13.69 -15.12
C LEU A 150 -7.25 12.92 -15.55
N SER A 151 -7.44 12.67 -16.85
CA SER A 151 -8.62 11.97 -17.39
C SER A 151 -8.86 10.58 -16.77
N PRO A 152 -7.85 9.83 -16.30
CA PRO A 152 -8.11 8.59 -15.56
C PRO A 152 -8.96 8.75 -14.29
N LEU A 153 -9.03 9.97 -13.73
CA LEU A 153 -9.81 10.27 -12.53
C LEU A 153 -11.24 10.76 -12.83
N ASP A 154 -11.63 10.96 -14.10
CA ASP A 154 -12.92 11.55 -14.48
C ASP A 154 -14.13 10.75 -13.95
N ASN A 155 -14.01 9.43 -13.83
CA ASN A 155 -15.06 8.54 -13.34
C ASN A 155 -14.85 8.07 -11.89
N VAL A 156 -13.88 8.66 -11.18
CA VAL A 156 -13.56 8.36 -9.79
C VAL A 156 -14.16 9.47 -8.91
N PRO A 157 -14.76 9.16 -7.73
CA PRO A 157 -15.45 10.16 -6.91
C PRO A 157 -14.51 11.10 -6.14
N VAL A 158 -13.45 11.59 -6.79
CA VAL A 158 -12.44 12.47 -6.17
C VAL A 158 -13.07 13.81 -5.79
N LYS A 159 -13.06 14.11 -4.50
CA LYS A 159 -13.58 15.37 -3.90
C LYS A 159 -12.48 16.41 -3.72
N THR A 160 -11.24 15.95 -3.49
CA THR A 160 -10.10 16.81 -3.23
C THR A 160 -8.89 16.32 -4.01
N LEU A 161 -8.33 17.18 -4.84
CA LEU A 161 -7.12 16.92 -5.62
C LEU A 161 -6.07 17.99 -5.31
N PHE A 162 -4.89 17.55 -4.85
CA PHE A 162 -3.69 18.37 -4.75
C PHE A 162 -2.73 18.01 -5.89
N ALA A 163 -2.42 18.99 -6.73
CA ALA A 163 -1.58 18.82 -7.91
C ALA A 163 -0.68 20.03 -8.13
N GLN A 164 0.09 20.41 -7.11
CA GLN A 164 1.08 21.49 -7.23
C GLN A 164 2.15 21.11 -8.26
N ASN A 165 2.59 22.10 -9.07
CA ASN A 165 3.49 21.93 -10.20
C ASN A 165 2.93 21.02 -11.32
N TYR A 166 1.63 20.76 -11.31
CA TYR A 166 0.96 20.15 -12.45
C TYR A 166 1.03 21.07 -13.67
N SER A 167 1.59 20.59 -14.76
CA SER A 167 1.61 21.30 -16.04
C SER A 167 0.94 20.47 -17.10
N ALA A 168 -0.37 20.67 -17.28
CA ALA A 168 -1.10 20.08 -18.40
C ALA A 168 -0.48 20.52 -19.72
N LYS A 169 -0.31 19.61 -20.67
CA LYS A 169 -0.17 19.99 -22.06
C LYS A 169 -1.52 20.55 -22.51
N ARG A 170 -1.53 21.84 -22.86
CA ARG A 170 -2.64 22.45 -23.61
C ARG A 170 -2.65 21.93 -25.03
#